data_aa69b27b55241534d5b67cdac9fdf194
#
_entry.id   aa69b27b55241534d5b67cdac9fdf194
#
_cell.length_a   1.000
_cell.length_b   1.000
_cell.length_c   1.000
_cell.angle_alpha   90.00
_cell.angle_beta   90.00
_cell.angle_gamma   90.00
#
_symmetry.space_group_name_H-M   'P 1'
#
loop_
_entity.id
_entity.type
_entity.pdbx_description
1 polymer ?
#
loop_
_entity_poly.entity_id
_entity_poly.type
_entity_poly.pdbx_seq_one_letter_code
_entity_poly.pdbx_strand_id
1 'polypeptide(L)'
;TEFAVLYSVDVIVFEHLSFAGKKHGGSKAQKLSMWKRNSIQDYVEHKAHRCGIRISHICAWGTSKLAFDGSGALKRDETNRALATFASGKQYNCDLSASYNIGARYFVRELLKPLPAMVRSQLSANVPDAERRIQVTLATLKVLYPELKKLSTQAA
;
A
#
# COMPACT_ATOMS: atom_id res chain seq x y z
N THR A 1 7.97 3.01 -15.53
CA THR A 1 8.64 4.33 -15.40
C THR A 1 8.04 5.35 -16.37
N GLU A 2 7.89 5.01 -17.67
CA GLU A 2 7.34 5.92 -18.69
C GLU A 2 5.96 6.46 -18.32
N PHE A 3 5.06 5.59 -17.86
CA PHE A 3 3.75 6.00 -17.33
C PHE A 3 3.89 7.01 -16.17
N ALA A 4 4.80 6.77 -15.24
CA ALA A 4 5.02 7.66 -14.10
C ALA A 4 5.53 9.04 -14.55
N VAL A 5 6.41 9.09 -15.54
CA VAL A 5 6.89 10.34 -16.15
C VAL A 5 5.76 11.08 -16.86
N LEU A 6 4.95 10.36 -17.67
CA LEU A 6 3.82 10.92 -18.40
C LEU A 6 2.80 11.62 -17.49
N TYR A 7 2.57 11.06 -16.30
CA TYR A 7 1.62 11.60 -15.32
C TYR A 7 2.29 12.44 -14.23
N SER A 8 3.55 12.84 -14.41
CA SER A 8 4.30 13.69 -13.46
C SER A 8 4.26 13.14 -12.03
N VAL A 9 4.48 11.83 -11.89
CA VAL A 9 4.44 11.15 -10.59
C VAL A 9 5.73 11.41 -9.83
N ASP A 10 5.64 11.90 -8.59
CA ASP A 10 6.79 12.17 -7.72
C ASP A 10 7.34 10.92 -7.04
N VAL A 11 6.47 9.93 -6.79
CA VAL A 11 6.82 8.74 -6.00
C VAL A 11 6.16 7.50 -6.58
N ILE A 12 6.95 6.44 -6.80
CA ILE A 12 6.45 5.09 -7.05
C ILE A 12 6.52 4.30 -5.75
N VAL A 13 5.41 3.70 -5.36
CA VAL A 13 5.30 2.92 -4.11
C VAL A 13 5.26 1.44 -4.42
N PHE A 14 6.23 0.69 -3.89
CA PHE A 14 6.28 -0.75 -3.96
C PHE A 14 5.89 -1.44 -2.65
N GLU A 15 5.50 -2.67 -2.76
CA GLU A 15 5.40 -3.59 -1.65
C GLU A 15 6.79 -3.92 -1.09
N HIS A 16 6.97 -3.76 0.22
CA HIS A 16 8.11 -4.35 0.91
C HIS A 16 7.81 -5.82 1.20
N LEU A 17 8.41 -6.70 0.42
CA LEU A 17 8.28 -8.14 0.57
C LEU A 17 9.49 -8.67 1.35
N SER A 18 9.35 -8.79 2.66
CA SER A 18 10.34 -9.49 3.48
C SER A 18 10.18 -11.00 3.32
N PHE A 19 11.13 -11.64 2.67
CA PHE A 19 11.20 -13.09 2.49
C PHE A 19 12.00 -13.80 3.60
N ALA A 20 12.11 -13.20 4.78
CA ALA A 20 12.69 -13.83 5.97
C ALA A 20 11.78 -14.96 6.53
N GLY A 21 11.19 -15.76 5.68
CA GLY A 21 10.37 -16.91 6.02
C GLY A 21 11.15 -18.22 5.76
N LYS A 22 10.89 -19.21 6.59
CA LYS A 22 11.48 -20.56 6.55
C LYS A 22 11.78 -21.02 5.13
N LYS A 23 13.01 -21.45 4.88
CA LYS A 23 13.43 -22.18 3.67
C LYS A 23 12.65 -23.49 3.55
N HIS A 24 11.38 -23.43 3.24
CA HIS A 24 10.71 -24.59 2.70
C HIS A 24 11.31 -24.81 1.33
N GLY A 25 11.76 -26.04 1.09
CA GLY A 25 12.37 -26.46 -0.17
C GLY A 25 11.45 -26.17 -1.34
N GLY A 26 11.42 -24.89 -1.74
CA GLY A 26 10.61 -24.41 -2.84
C GLY A 26 11.17 -24.93 -4.15
N SER A 27 10.27 -25.26 -5.07
CA SER A 27 10.62 -25.64 -6.42
C SER A 27 11.49 -24.56 -7.10
N LYS A 28 12.29 -24.94 -8.10
CA LYS A 28 13.09 -24.00 -8.90
C LYS A 28 12.26 -22.83 -9.45
N ALA A 29 10.99 -23.09 -9.77
CA ALA A 29 10.03 -22.08 -10.25
C ALA A 29 9.73 -21.00 -9.20
N GLN A 30 9.61 -21.36 -7.92
CA GLN A 30 9.38 -20.38 -6.85
C GLN A 30 10.60 -19.48 -6.62
N LYS A 31 11.81 -20.07 -6.65
CA LYS A 31 13.06 -19.29 -6.56
C LYS A 31 13.21 -18.32 -7.73
N LEU A 32 12.90 -18.77 -8.94
CA LEU A 32 12.95 -17.95 -10.15
C LEU A 32 11.92 -16.81 -10.13
N SER A 33 10.72 -17.07 -9.64
CA SER A 33 9.67 -16.05 -9.47
C SER A 33 10.08 -14.97 -8.47
N MET A 34 10.72 -15.37 -7.35
CA MET A 34 11.25 -14.41 -6.36
C MET A 34 12.39 -13.57 -6.93
N TRP A 35 13.32 -14.18 -7.64
CA TRP A 35 14.43 -13.49 -8.29
C TRP A 35 13.93 -12.46 -9.32
N LYS A 36 13.00 -12.84 -10.20
CA LYS A 36 12.42 -11.92 -11.20
C LYS A 36 11.73 -10.72 -10.56
N ARG A 37 11.05 -10.91 -9.44
CA ARG A 37 10.33 -9.84 -8.75
C ARG A 37 11.30 -8.77 -8.21
N ASN A 38 12.38 -9.18 -7.55
CA ASN A 38 13.42 -8.27 -7.07
C ASN A 38 14.07 -7.53 -8.25
N SER A 39 14.43 -8.25 -9.32
CA SER A 39 15.01 -7.64 -10.51
C SER A 39 14.12 -6.58 -11.15
N ILE A 40 12.79 -6.76 -11.14
CA ILE A 40 11.84 -5.74 -11.63
C ILE A 40 11.89 -4.49 -10.76
N GLN A 41 11.90 -4.65 -9.43
CA GLN A 41 11.97 -3.50 -8.51
C GLN A 41 13.29 -2.76 -8.70
N ASP A 42 14.43 -3.45 -8.70
CA ASP A 42 15.75 -2.86 -8.91
C ASP A 42 15.82 -2.09 -10.23
N TYR A 43 15.32 -2.69 -11.31
CA TYR A 43 15.32 -2.06 -12.64
C TYR A 43 14.44 -0.80 -12.69
N VAL A 44 13.26 -0.84 -12.06
CA VAL A 44 12.37 0.33 -11.97
C VAL A 44 13.00 1.40 -11.11
N GLU A 45 13.66 1.06 -10.00
CA GLU A 45 14.35 1.98 -9.12
C GLU A 45 15.43 2.75 -9.87
N HIS A 46 16.31 2.07 -10.60
CA HIS A 46 17.33 2.71 -11.43
C HIS A 46 16.73 3.67 -12.46
N LYS A 47 15.67 3.28 -13.16
CA LYS A 47 14.98 4.15 -14.13
C LYS A 47 14.28 5.34 -13.46
N ALA A 48 13.65 5.13 -12.32
CA ALA A 48 12.93 6.15 -11.58
C ALA A 48 13.88 7.25 -11.10
N HIS A 49 15.03 6.87 -10.51
CA HIS A 49 16.04 7.82 -10.05
C HIS A 49 16.57 8.70 -11.19
N ARG A 50 16.78 8.14 -12.38
CA ARG A 50 17.19 8.93 -13.56
C ARG A 50 16.15 9.96 -14.02
N CYS A 51 14.88 9.74 -13.68
CA CYS A 51 13.76 10.64 -13.97
C CYS A 51 13.40 11.56 -12.77
N GLY A 52 14.19 11.56 -11.68
CA GLY A 52 13.90 12.33 -10.48
C GLY A 52 12.73 11.78 -9.64
N ILE A 53 12.24 10.57 -9.95
CA ILE A 53 11.12 9.94 -9.25
C ILE A 53 11.64 9.15 -8.05
N ARG A 54 11.08 9.38 -6.87
CA ARG A 54 11.44 8.66 -5.65
C ARG A 54 10.78 7.28 -5.60
N ILE A 55 11.47 6.32 -5.01
CA ILE A 55 10.91 5.01 -4.69
C ILE A 55 10.61 4.93 -3.20
N SER A 56 9.49 4.33 -2.84
CA SER A 56 9.11 4.06 -1.46
C SER A 56 8.58 2.63 -1.32
N HIS A 57 8.86 2.01 -0.18
CA HIS A 57 8.39 0.66 0.14
C HIS A 57 7.41 0.69 1.31
N ILE A 58 6.31 -0.05 1.18
CA ILE A 58 5.24 -0.16 2.19
C ILE A 58 5.02 -1.62 2.53
N CYS A 59 4.76 -1.90 3.81
CA CYS A 59 4.35 -3.23 4.23
C CYS A 59 3.05 -3.64 3.51
N ALA A 60 3.14 -4.70 2.72
CA ALA A 60 2.03 -5.18 1.88
C ALA A 60 1.12 -6.18 2.59
N TRP A 61 1.40 -6.52 3.84
CA TRP A 61 0.65 -7.56 4.53
C TRP A 61 -0.85 -7.24 4.56
N GLY A 62 -1.66 -8.14 4.01
CA GLY A 62 -3.12 -8.03 3.98
C GLY A 62 -3.71 -7.05 2.94
N THR A 63 -2.91 -6.27 2.19
CA THR A 63 -3.43 -5.31 1.21
C THR A 63 -4.34 -5.96 0.16
N SER A 64 -3.98 -7.16 -0.29
CA SER A 64 -4.75 -7.93 -1.28
C SER A 64 -5.90 -8.76 -0.68
N LYS A 65 -6.11 -8.67 0.64
CA LYS A 65 -7.21 -9.34 1.35
C LYS A 65 -8.29 -8.39 1.80
N LEU A 66 -8.04 -7.08 1.73
CA LEU A 66 -8.94 -6.03 2.18
C LEU A 66 -9.52 -5.26 0.99
N ALA A 67 -10.81 -5.03 1.03
CA ALA A 67 -11.48 -4.14 0.09
C ALA A 67 -11.04 -2.69 0.32
N PHE A 68 -10.74 -1.97 -0.76
CA PHE A 68 -10.28 -0.57 -0.65
C PHE A 68 -11.36 0.37 -0.13
N ASP A 69 -12.64 0.00 -0.27
CA ASP A 69 -13.80 0.77 0.19
C ASP A 69 -14.04 0.67 1.70
N GLY A 70 -13.22 -0.11 2.43
CA GLY A 70 -13.34 -0.29 3.86
C GLY A 70 -14.40 -1.29 4.32
N SER A 71 -15.08 -1.99 3.39
CA SER A 71 -16.12 -2.97 3.72
C SER A 71 -15.58 -4.27 4.36
N GLY A 72 -14.25 -4.41 4.49
CA GLY A 72 -13.62 -5.53 5.17
C GLY A 72 -12.90 -6.49 4.24
N ALA A 73 -12.92 -7.79 4.58
CA ALA A 73 -12.26 -8.82 3.78
C ALA A 73 -12.99 -9.03 2.45
N LEU A 74 -12.22 -9.15 1.37
CA LEU A 74 -12.75 -9.49 0.06
C LEU A 74 -12.81 -11.01 -0.15
N LYS A 75 -13.80 -11.47 -0.91
CA LYS A 75 -13.95 -12.87 -1.34
C LYS A 75 -13.50 -12.97 -2.81
N ARG A 76 -12.40 -13.68 -3.05
CA ARG A 76 -11.93 -13.91 -4.44
C ARG A 76 -12.86 -14.86 -5.19
N ASP A 77 -13.02 -14.57 -6.47
CA ASP A 77 -13.73 -15.46 -7.39
C ASP A 77 -12.92 -16.76 -7.59
N GLU A 78 -13.62 -17.89 -7.68
CA GLU A 78 -12.98 -19.21 -7.82
C GLU A 78 -12.50 -19.47 -9.25
N THR A 79 -13.21 -18.91 -10.21
CA THR A 79 -12.93 -19.09 -11.65
C THR A 79 -11.97 -18.02 -12.17
N ASN A 80 -12.12 -16.77 -11.69
CA ASN A 80 -11.26 -15.65 -12.06
C ASN A 80 -10.61 -15.02 -10.81
N ARG A 81 -9.46 -15.50 -10.43
CA ARG A 81 -8.73 -15.04 -9.24
C ARG A 81 -8.32 -13.57 -9.26
N ALA A 82 -8.39 -12.90 -10.42
CA ALA A 82 -8.17 -11.46 -10.53
C ALA A 82 -9.37 -10.64 -10.02
N LEU A 83 -10.57 -11.25 -9.92
CA LEU A 83 -11.77 -10.61 -9.41
C LEU A 83 -12.06 -11.00 -7.97
N ALA A 84 -12.68 -10.08 -7.25
CA ALA A 84 -13.21 -10.32 -5.92
C ALA A 84 -14.53 -9.59 -5.71
N THR A 85 -15.38 -10.17 -4.86
CA THR A 85 -16.60 -9.55 -4.35
C THR A 85 -16.30 -8.99 -2.96
N PHE A 86 -16.62 -7.72 -2.76
CA PHE A 86 -16.51 -7.02 -1.50
C PHE A 86 -17.74 -7.27 -0.62
N ALA A 87 -17.65 -7.05 0.67
CA ALA A 87 -18.81 -7.15 1.56
C ALA A 87 -19.93 -6.14 1.21
N SER A 88 -19.56 -5.02 0.55
CA SER A 88 -20.50 -4.06 -0.04
C SER A 88 -21.26 -4.57 -1.28
N GLY A 89 -20.98 -5.79 -1.75
CA GLY A 89 -21.55 -6.37 -2.98
C GLY A 89 -20.83 -5.97 -4.27
N LYS A 90 -19.84 -5.06 -4.20
CA LYS A 90 -19.08 -4.60 -5.35
C LYS A 90 -18.12 -5.68 -5.85
N GLN A 91 -18.10 -5.90 -7.17
CA GLN A 91 -17.07 -6.72 -7.82
C GLN A 91 -15.94 -5.82 -8.33
N TYR A 92 -14.70 -6.19 -8.04
CA TYR A 92 -13.55 -5.41 -8.43
C TYR A 92 -12.28 -6.26 -8.61
N ASN A 93 -11.31 -5.71 -9.35
CA ASN A 93 -10.01 -6.37 -9.52
C ASN A 93 -9.21 -6.34 -8.21
N CYS A 94 -8.70 -7.50 -7.78
CA CYS A 94 -7.96 -7.67 -6.53
C CYS A 94 -6.67 -6.86 -6.48
N ASP A 95 -5.95 -6.79 -7.61
CA ASP A 95 -4.64 -6.14 -7.68
C ASP A 95 -4.80 -4.62 -7.67
N LEU A 96 -5.84 -4.10 -8.34
CA LEU A 96 -6.19 -2.69 -8.26
C LEU A 96 -6.65 -2.31 -6.85
N SER A 97 -7.44 -3.16 -6.18
CA SER A 97 -7.79 -2.94 -4.77
C SER A 97 -6.56 -2.90 -3.87
N ALA A 98 -5.62 -3.81 -4.07
CA ALA A 98 -4.36 -3.85 -3.33
C ALA A 98 -3.51 -2.58 -3.58
N SER A 99 -3.42 -2.11 -4.82
CA SER A 99 -2.65 -0.91 -5.16
C SER A 99 -3.22 0.35 -4.49
N TYR A 100 -4.54 0.49 -4.40
CA TYR A 100 -5.17 1.58 -3.65
C TYR A 100 -4.86 1.52 -2.15
N ASN A 101 -4.85 0.31 -1.56
CA ASN A 101 -4.50 0.14 -0.15
C ASN A 101 -3.01 0.43 0.11
N ILE A 102 -2.12 0.06 -0.81
CA ILE A 102 -0.69 0.38 -0.76
C ILE A 102 -0.47 1.90 -0.82
N GLY A 103 -1.11 2.58 -1.76
CA GLY A 103 -1.09 4.03 -1.87
C GLY A 103 -1.63 4.72 -0.62
N ALA A 104 -2.75 4.25 -0.07
CA ALA A 104 -3.32 4.78 1.17
C ALA A 104 -2.36 4.67 2.36
N ARG A 105 -1.70 3.51 2.53
CA ARG A 105 -0.69 3.31 3.58
C ARG A 105 0.51 4.24 3.44
N TYR A 106 0.95 4.49 2.22
CA TYR A 106 2.01 5.46 1.94
C TYR A 106 1.58 6.86 2.39
N PHE A 107 0.42 7.34 1.95
CA PHE A 107 -0.07 8.67 2.31
C PHE A 107 -0.29 8.83 3.81
N VAL A 108 -0.91 7.87 4.48
CA VAL A 108 -1.08 7.91 5.95
C VAL A 108 0.28 7.99 6.65
N ARG A 109 1.27 7.21 6.23
CA ARG A 109 2.62 7.27 6.79
C ARG A 109 3.26 8.64 6.61
N GLU A 110 3.22 9.20 5.42
CA GLU A 110 3.85 10.50 5.13
C GLU A 110 3.13 11.66 5.84
N LEU A 111 1.81 11.62 5.95
CA LEU A 111 1.03 12.62 6.67
C LEU A 111 1.24 12.56 8.19
N LEU A 112 1.45 11.37 8.75
CA LEU A 112 1.72 11.19 10.18
C LEU A 112 3.18 11.52 10.57
N LYS A 113 4.12 11.41 9.63
CA LYS A 113 5.55 11.55 9.88
C LYS A 113 5.97 12.90 10.50
N PRO A 114 5.47 14.07 10.04
CA PRO A 114 5.84 15.36 10.60
C PRO A 114 5.16 15.66 11.94
N LEU A 115 4.15 14.90 12.35
CA LEU A 115 3.36 15.19 13.55
C LEU A 115 4.10 14.78 14.83
N PRO A 116 3.98 15.55 15.94
CA PRO A 116 4.48 15.18 17.24
C PRO A 116 3.92 13.83 17.72
N ALA A 117 4.68 13.11 18.55
CA ALA A 117 4.30 11.78 19.03
C ALA A 117 2.93 11.78 19.77
N MET A 118 2.68 12.82 20.56
CA MET A 118 1.41 12.96 21.29
C MET A 118 0.20 13.08 20.36
N VAL A 119 0.33 13.89 19.29
CA VAL A 119 -0.73 14.07 18.29
C VAL A 119 -0.96 12.78 17.49
N ARG A 120 0.11 12.06 17.15
CA ARG A 120 0.00 10.74 16.51
C ARG A 120 -0.74 9.74 17.38
N SER A 121 -0.45 9.72 18.68
CA SER A 121 -1.12 8.85 19.65
C SER A 121 -2.62 9.17 19.77
N GLN A 122 -3.00 10.45 19.81
CA GLN A 122 -4.41 10.87 19.85
C GLN A 122 -5.16 10.49 18.57
N LEU A 123 -4.54 10.67 17.39
CA LEU A 123 -5.13 10.23 16.13
C LEU A 123 -5.31 8.71 16.07
N SER A 124 -4.33 7.97 16.58
CA SER A 124 -4.39 6.51 16.66
C SER A 124 -5.47 6.02 17.61
N ALA A 125 -5.79 6.77 18.68
CA ALA A 125 -6.88 6.45 19.60
C ALA A 125 -8.25 6.63 18.92
N ASN A 126 -8.41 7.64 18.06
CA ASN A 126 -9.64 7.89 17.32
C ASN A 126 -9.83 6.98 16.12
N VAL A 127 -8.74 6.38 15.61
CA VAL A 127 -8.74 5.43 14.49
C VAL A 127 -7.91 4.22 14.91
N PRO A 128 -8.51 3.24 15.59
CA PRO A 128 -7.81 2.07 16.15
C PRO A 128 -6.92 1.32 15.18
N ASP A 129 -7.22 1.41 13.87
CA ASP A 129 -6.47 0.77 12.81
C ASP A 129 -5.27 1.59 12.30
N ALA A 130 -5.12 2.87 12.70
CA ALA A 130 -4.01 3.69 12.28
C ALA A 130 -2.68 3.23 12.90
N GLU A 131 -2.67 2.73 14.13
CA GLU A 131 -1.52 2.07 14.75
C GLU A 131 -1.22 0.72 14.11
N ARG A 132 -2.26 -0.03 13.79
CA ARG A 132 -2.14 -1.27 13.02
C ARG A 132 -2.08 -0.92 11.53
N ARG A 133 -1.01 -0.37 11.06
CA ARG A 133 -0.73 -0.04 9.62
C ARG A 133 -1.15 -1.12 8.63
N ILE A 134 -1.50 -2.28 9.13
CA ILE A 134 -1.88 -3.50 8.44
C ILE A 134 -3.32 -3.46 7.91
N GLN A 135 -4.19 -2.64 8.50
CA GLN A 135 -5.61 -2.55 8.13
C GLN A 135 -5.98 -1.25 7.41
N VAL A 136 -5.02 -0.35 7.18
CA VAL A 136 -5.26 0.90 6.46
C VAL A 136 -5.66 0.62 5.02
N THR A 137 -6.83 1.10 4.64
CA THR A 137 -7.40 1.06 3.30
C THR A 137 -7.55 2.47 2.72
N LEU A 138 -7.95 2.59 1.45
CA LEU A 138 -8.27 3.89 0.86
C LEU A 138 -9.43 4.60 1.59
N ALA A 139 -10.42 3.84 2.07
CA ALA A 139 -11.50 4.41 2.89
C ALA A 139 -10.96 5.02 4.19
N THR A 140 -10.03 4.34 4.86
CA THR A 140 -9.37 4.86 6.06
C THR A 140 -8.65 6.18 5.77
N LEU A 141 -7.92 6.27 4.67
CA LEU A 141 -7.25 7.52 4.26
C LEU A 141 -8.26 8.65 4.03
N LYS A 142 -9.39 8.39 3.38
CA LYS A 142 -10.43 9.40 3.11
C LYS A 142 -11.03 9.97 4.39
N VAL A 143 -11.20 9.16 5.43
CA VAL A 143 -11.69 9.61 6.74
C VAL A 143 -10.63 10.42 7.48
N LEU A 144 -9.38 9.97 7.47
CA LEU A 144 -8.27 10.61 8.19
C LEU A 144 -7.77 11.89 7.53
N TYR A 145 -7.84 11.98 6.21
CA TYR A 145 -7.21 13.07 5.44
C TYR A 145 -7.65 14.48 5.86
N PRO A 146 -8.96 14.77 6.09
CA PRO A 146 -9.40 16.10 6.54
C PRO A 146 -8.81 16.49 7.90
N GLU A 147 -8.71 15.53 8.83
CA GLU A 147 -8.15 15.77 10.18
C GLU A 147 -6.63 15.99 10.11
N LEU A 148 -5.94 15.15 9.37
CA LEU A 148 -4.50 15.26 9.15
C LEU A 148 -4.11 16.57 8.47
N LYS A 149 -4.90 17.04 7.50
CA LYS A 149 -4.68 18.31 6.82
C LYS A 149 -4.82 19.49 7.77
N LYS A 150 -5.84 19.51 8.64
CA LYS A 150 -6.00 20.56 9.65
C LYS A 150 -4.81 20.64 10.58
N LEU A 151 -4.32 19.50 11.07
CA LEU A 151 -3.20 19.43 12.00
C LEU A 151 -1.86 19.83 11.35
N SER A 152 -1.64 19.46 10.10
CA SER A 152 -0.42 19.87 9.38
C SER A 152 -0.37 21.36 9.11
N THR A 153 -1.53 22.03 8.92
CA THR A 153 -1.61 23.48 8.74
C THR A 153 -1.41 24.25 10.04
N GLN A 154 -1.69 23.64 11.19
CA GLN A 154 -1.46 24.24 12.52
C GLN A 154 -0.02 24.08 13.03
N ALA A 155 0.73 23.15 12.44
CA ALA A 155 2.11 22.84 12.82
C ALA A 155 3.16 23.55 11.92
N ALA A 156 2.72 24.26 10.89
CA ALA A 156 3.56 25.08 9.99
C ALA A 156 3.47 26.55 10.36
#